data_65f3bc2ba70fb60a55fd03d9bb7e3a36
#
_entry.id   65f3bc2ba70fb60a55fd03d9bb7e3a36
#
_cell.length_a   1.000
_cell.length_b   1.000
_cell.length_c   1.000
_cell.angle_alpha   90.00
_cell.angle_beta   90.00
_cell.angle_gamma   90.00
#
_symmetry.space_group_name_H-M   'P 1'
#
loop_
_entity.id
_entity.type
_entity.pdbx_description
1 polymer ?
#
loop_
_entity_poly.entity_id
_entity_poly.type
_entity_poly.pdbx_seq_one_letter_code
_entity_poly.pdbx_strand_id
1 'polypeptide(L)'
;MKGLARLMGGKKPFVDKLQRVFDEGLYDPANEPDIAYAHLFSYFKGEEWRTQKELHRLFAEVFSKNAPDGIPGNDDTGTMSAWAIFNMMGFYPDCPGEPAYTLSTPVFDKVTIKLDPKYWGRDQLVIETERPSAESLYIREMELGGKKLSRYRITHEELVQSGNCDLGFDRYC
;
A
#
# COMPACT_ATOMS: atom_id res chain seq x y z
N MET A 1 9.18 -13.21 2.70
CA MET A 1 10.20 -12.17 2.97
C MET A 1 11.13 -12.49 4.14
N LYS A 2 10.66 -12.90 5.33
CA LYS A 2 11.54 -13.19 6.49
C LYS A 2 12.65 -14.21 6.22
N GLY A 3 12.39 -15.26 5.41
CA GLY A 3 13.39 -16.25 5.01
C GLY A 3 14.52 -15.64 4.15
N LEU A 4 14.16 -14.83 3.16
CA LEU A 4 15.12 -14.13 2.31
C LEU A 4 15.99 -13.16 3.13
N ALA A 5 15.36 -12.37 4.00
CA ALA A 5 16.12 -11.47 4.89
C ALA A 5 17.12 -12.23 5.76
N ARG A 6 16.75 -13.42 6.28
CA ARG A 6 17.66 -14.28 7.06
C ARG A 6 18.88 -14.71 6.23
N LEU A 7 18.66 -15.12 4.97
CA LEU A 7 19.74 -15.50 4.06
C LEU A 7 20.67 -14.32 3.74
N MET A 8 20.15 -13.10 3.76
CA MET A 8 20.89 -11.87 3.53
C MET A 8 21.60 -11.31 4.79
N GLY A 9 21.55 -12.00 5.91
CA GLY A 9 22.18 -11.56 7.16
C GLY A 9 21.26 -10.80 8.11
N GLY A 10 19.94 -10.80 7.88
CA GLY A 10 18.93 -10.23 8.76
C GLY A 10 18.15 -9.06 8.18
N LYS A 11 17.34 -8.41 9.04
CA LYS A 11 16.47 -7.28 8.67
C LYS A 11 17.27 -6.13 8.05
N LYS A 12 18.32 -5.65 8.73
CA LYS A 12 19.04 -4.45 8.30
C LYS A 12 19.67 -4.60 6.93
N PRO A 13 20.48 -5.64 6.62
CA PRO A 13 21.02 -5.84 5.28
C PRO A 13 19.96 -5.94 4.18
N PHE A 14 18.82 -6.57 4.48
CA PHE A 14 17.71 -6.65 3.54
C PHE A 14 17.11 -5.28 3.24
N VAL A 15 16.75 -4.53 4.29
CA VAL A 15 16.13 -3.20 4.17
C VAL A 15 17.08 -2.22 3.50
N ASP A 16 18.36 -2.21 3.87
CA ASP A 16 19.36 -1.33 3.27
C ASP A 16 19.51 -1.63 1.76
N LYS A 17 19.56 -2.91 1.37
CA LYS A 17 19.63 -3.29 -0.04
C LYS A 17 18.38 -2.91 -0.80
N LEU A 18 17.20 -3.13 -0.22
CA LEU A 18 15.93 -2.75 -0.84
C LEU A 18 15.84 -1.23 -1.02
N GLN A 19 16.25 -0.45 -0.01
CA GLN A 19 16.27 1.02 -0.12
C GLN A 19 17.20 1.50 -1.25
N ARG A 20 18.38 0.88 -1.40
CA ARG A 20 19.31 1.20 -2.49
C ARG A 20 18.67 0.99 -3.87
N VAL A 21 17.78 0.02 -4.03
CA VAL A 21 17.07 -0.19 -5.31
C VAL A 21 16.30 1.08 -5.72
N PHE A 22 15.69 1.76 -4.75
CA PHE A 22 14.97 3.02 -4.99
C PHE A 22 15.91 4.21 -5.10
N ASP A 23 16.91 4.32 -4.20
CA ASP A 23 17.80 5.48 -4.11
C ASP A 23 18.75 5.57 -5.32
N GLU A 24 19.16 4.42 -5.87
CA GLU A 24 20.05 4.33 -7.03
C GLU A 24 19.27 4.26 -8.37
N GLY A 25 17.95 4.36 -8.36
CA GLY A 25 17.14 4.32 -9.56
C GLY A 25 17.13 2.96 -10.27
N LEU A 26 17.33 1.87 -9.53
CA LEU A 26 17.33 0.50 -10.06
C LEU A 26 15.91 -0.10 -10.08
N TYR A 27 14.94 0.55 -9.46
CA TYR A 27 13.55 0.16 -9.50
C TYR A 27 12.94 0.55 -10.84
N ASP A 28 12.38 -0.42 -11.54
CA ASP A 28 11.65 -0.18 -12.78
C ASP A 28 10.14 -0.29 -12.57
N PRO A 29 9.43 0.84 -12.44
CA PRO A 29 7.99 0.83 -12.23
C PRO A 29 7.19 0.35 -13.45
N ALA A 30 7.82 0.23 -14.63
CA ALA A 30 7.21 -0.30 -15.84
C ALA A 30 7.32 -1.83 -15.95
N ASN A 31 8.06 -2.47 -15.02
CA ASN A 31 8.28 -3.90 -15.01
C ASN A 31 7.39 -4.59 -13.97
N GLU A 32 6.42 -5.38 -14.39
CA GLU A 32 5.45 -6.06 -13.51
C GLU A 32 6.12 -6.81 -12.33
N PRO A 33 7.21 -7.57 -12.50
CA PRO A 33 7.87 -8.24 -11.38
C PRO A 33 8.32 -7.31 -10.25
N ASP A 34 8.54 -6.03 -10.50
CA ASP A 34 9.05 -5.09 -9.52
C ASP A 34 7.96 -4.44 -8.65
N ILE A 35 6.68 -4.55 -9.05
CA ILE A 35 5.56 -3.88 -8.38
C ILE A 35 5.40 -4.18 -6.90
N ALA A 36 5.90 -5.34 -6.43
CA ALA A 36 5.87 -5.70 -5.02
C ALA A 36 6.94 -4.99 -4.17
N TYR A 37 7.99 -4.44 -4.77
CA TYR A 37 9.19 -3.98 -4.02
C TYR A 37 8.86 -2.90 -3.00
N ALA A 38 8.04 -1.92 -3.34
CA ALA A 38 7.65 -0.84 -2.43
C ALA A 38 6.94 -1.35 -1.17
N HIS A 39 6.26 -2.51 -1.23
CA HIS A 39 5.52 -3.09 -0.11
C HIS A 39 6.39 -3.96 0.81
N LEU A 40 7.59 -4.37 0.35
CA LEU A 40 8.44 -5.31 1.09
C LEU A 40 8.99 -4.74 2.40
N PHE A 41 9.07 -3.43 2.56
CA PHE A 41 9.43 -2.79 3.82
C PHE A 41 8.43 -3.10 4.93
N SER A 42 7.14 -3.18 4.63
CA SER A 42 6.06 -3.44 5.59
C SER A 42 6.07 -4.85 6.20
N TYR A 43 6.92 -5.74 5.72
CA TYR A 43 7.19 -7.02 6.38
C TYR A 43 8.07 -6.89 7.64
N PHE A 44 8.62 -5.71 7.91
CA PHE A 44 9.57 -5.45 8.99
C PHE A 44 9.10 -4.29 9.86
N LYS A 45 8.75 -4.61 11.10
CA LYS A 45 8.27 -3.60 12.07
C LYS A 45 9.25 -2.43 12.19
N GLY A 46 8.70 -1.20 12.04
CA GLY A 46 9.44 0.06 12.08
C GLY A 46 10.01 0.51 10.74
N GLU A 47 9.75 -0.24 9.64
CA GLU A 47 10.15 0.15 8.28
C GLU A 47 8.94 0.48 7.38
N GLU A 48 7.75 0.39 7.89
CA GLU A 48 6.49 0.56 7.15
C GLU A 48 6.37 1.97 6.54
N TRP A 49 6.98 2.96 7.18
CA TRP A 49 7.04 4.33 6.66
C TRP A 49 7.75 4.43 5.31
N ARG A 50 8.69 3.51 5.01
CA ARG A 50 9.38 3.47 3.72
C ARG A 50 8.43 3.05 2.60
N THR A 51 7.53 2.10 2.85
CA THR A 51 6.46 1.76 1.91
C THR A 51 5.63 2.99 1.57
N GLN A 52 5.20 3.75 2.57
CA GLN A 52 4.39 4.95 2.37
C GLN A 52 5.16 6.02 1.58
N LYS A 53 6.43 6.25 1.92
CA LYS A 53 7.30 7.20 1.23
C LYS A 53 7.50 6.83 -0.24
N GLU A 54 7.88 5.59 -0.52
CA GLU A 54 8.18 5.17 -1.90
C GLU A 54 6.92 5.13 -2.77
N LEU A 55 5.78 4.68 -2.25
CA LEU A 55 4.51 4.74 -2.99
C LEU A 55 4.10 6.18 -3.31
N HIS A 56 4.22 7.09 -2.34
CA HIS A 56 3.92 8.50 -2.59
C HIS A 56 4.84 9.10 -3.67
N ARG A 57 6.14 8.79 -3.62
CA ARG A 57 7.11 9.22 -4.64
C ARG A 57 6.74 8.67 -6.02
N LEU A 58 6.38 7.40 -6.13
CA LEU A 58 5.97 6.78 -7.39
C LEU A 58 4.73 7.46 -7.99
N PHE A 59 3.72 7.80 -7.18
CA PHE A 59 2.55 8.53 -7.67
C PHE A 59 2.86 9.98 -8.06
N ALA A 60 3.83 10.62 -7.41
CA ALA A 60 4.21 11.98 -7.73
C ALA A 60 5.06 12.08 -9.00
N GLU A 61 5.98 11.13 -9.21
CA GLU A 61 7.03 11.21 -10.22
C GLU A 61 6.78 10.36 -11.46
N VAL A 62 6.10 9.20 -11.31
CA VAL A 62 6.02 8.16 -12.34
C VAL A 62 4.62 8.00 -12.91
N PHE A 63 3.60 7.88 -12.05
CA PHE A 63 2.23 7.71 -12.49
C PHE A 63 1.60 9.07 -12.83
N SER A 64 1.62 9.42 -14.11
CA SER A 64 1.05 10.69 -14.57
C SER A 64 -0.47 10.72 -14.40
N LYS A 65 -0.99 11.89 -14.03
CA LYS A 65 -2.45 12.15 -14.02
C LYS A 65 -3.00 12.46 -15.41
N ASN A 66 -2.15 12.58 -16.42
CA ASN A 66 -2.51 13.01 -17.77
C ASN A 66 -2.42 11.82 -18.72
N ALA A 67 -3.54 11.44 -19.31
CA ALA A 67 -3.57 10.53 -20.45
C ALA A 67 -2.85 11.16 -21.67
N PRO A 68 -2.18 10.36 -22.53
CA PRO A 68 -2.18 8.91 -22.57
C PRO A 68 -1.12 8.23 -21.70
N ASP A 69 -0.18 8.96 -21.11
CA ASP A 69 1.02 8.43 -20.46
C ASP A 69 0.83 8.24 -18.95
N GLY A 70 -0.37 7.89 -18.52
CA GLY A 70 -0.73 7.75 -17.09
C GLY A 70 -0.06 6.57 -16.38
N ILE A 71 0.33 5.53 -17.13
CA ILE A 71 0.94 4.31 -16.63
C ILE A 71 2.33 4.16 -17.23
N PRO A 72 3.37 3.89 -16.44
CA PRO A 72 4.70 3.61 -16.98
C PRO A 72 4.68 2.25 -17.71
N GLY A 73 5.05 2.23 -19.00
CA GLY A 73 5.11 1.00 -19.81
C GLY A 73 3.75 0.41 -20.15
N ASN A 74 3.69 -0.93 -20.22
CA ASN A 74 2.48 -1.66 -20.57
C ASN A 74 1.57 -1.86 -19.34
N ASP A 75 0.28 -1.98 -19.57
CA ASP A 75 -0.70 -2.25 -18.52
C ASP A 75 -0.73 -3.72 -18.05
N ASP A 76 -0.08 -4.61 -18.78
CA ASP A 76 0.06 -6.04 -18.48
C ASP A 76 -1.28 -6.70 -18.09
N THR A 77 -2.23 -6.62 -19.01
CA THR A 77 -3.59 -7.18 -18.86
C THR A 77 -4.36 -6.57 -17.68
N GLY A 78 -4.08 -5.31 -17.34
CA GLY A 78 -4.73 -4.58 -16.24
C GLY A 78 -3.97 -4.63 -14.92
N THR A 79 -2.83 -5.31 -14.85
CA THR A 79 -2.04 -5.44 -13.61
C THR A 79 -1.56 -4.08 -13.10
N MET A 80 -1.02 -3.24 -13.98
CA MET A 80 -0.46 -1.95 -13.59
C MET A 80 -1.56 -0.94 -13.20
N SER A 81 -2.67 -0.93 -13.92
CA SER A 81 -3.86 -0.15 -13.55
C SER A 81 -4.42 -0.59 -12.20
N ALA A 82 -4.56 -1.90 -11.98
CA ALA A 82 -5.03 -2.44 -10.72
C ALA A 82 -4.08 -2.09 -9.57
N TRP A 83 -2.75 -2.22 -9.77
CA TRP A 83 -1.75 -1.82 -8.80
C TRP A 83 -1.91 -0.35 -8.39
N ALA A 84 -2.05 0.54 -9.37
CA ALA A 84 -2.25 1.96 -9.10
C ALA A 84 -3.52 2.21 -8.29
N ILE A 85 -4.66 1.64 -8.71
CA ILE A 85 -5.96 1.84 -8.03
C ILE A 85 -5.91 1.31 -6.60
N PHE A 86 -5.40 0.10 -6.37
CA PHE A 86 -5.29 -0.46 -5.03
C PHE A 86 -4.43 0.40 -4.11
N ASN A 87 -3.27 0.84 -4.58
CA ASN A 87 -2.40 1.71 -3.79
C ASN A 87 -3.01 3.10 -3.54
N MET A 88 -3.75 3.64 -4.52
CA MET A 88 -4.51 4.89 -4.33
C MET A 88 -5.61 4.75 -3.28
N MET A 89 -6.19 3.54 -3.13
CA MET A 89 -7.15 3.23 -2.06
C MET A 89 -6.47 2.98 -0.70
N GLY A 90 -5.15 2.81 -0.67
CA GLY A 90 -4.37 2.63 0.56
C GLY A 90 -4.13 1.20 1.00
N PHE A 91 -4.32 0.20 0.13
CA PHE A 91 -3.99 -1.20 0.41
C PHE A 91 -3.64 -1.96 -0.86
N TYR A 92 -2.79 -3.00 -0.75
CA TYR A 92 -2.37 -3.80 -1.90
C TYR A 92 -2.15 -5.28 -1.53
N PRO A 93 -2.61 -6.24 -2.36
CA PRO A 93 -2.35 -7.67 -2.16
C PRO A 93 -0.95 -8.05 -2.68
N ASP A 94 0.09 -7.70 -1.94
CA ASP A 94 1.51 -7.80 -2.35
C ASP A 94 2.07 -9.23 -2.40
N CYS A 95 1.31 -10.23 -1.96
CA CYS A 95 1.72 -11.62 -1.95
C CYS A 95 0.66 -12.51 -2.60
N PRO A 96 0.79 -12.86 -3.89
CA PRO A 96 -0.12 -13.77 -4.57
C PRO A 96 -0.27 -15.09 -3.81
N GLY A 97 -1.52 -15.57 -3.65
CA GLY A 97 -1.84 -16.79 -2.92
C GLY A 97 -1.98 -16.62 -1.40
N GLU A 98 -1.74 -15.45 -0.86
CA GLU A 98 -2.04 -15.09 0.54
C GLU A 98 -3.18 -14.07 0.58
N PRO A 99 -4.36 -14.37 1.16
CA PRO A 99 -5.49 -13.45 1.18
C PRO A 99 -5.28 -12.35 2.22
N ALA A 100 -4.31 -11.50 1.97
CA ALA A 100 -3.91 -10.41 2.85
C ALA A 100 -3.47 -9.18 2.06
N TYR A 101 -3.56 -8.02 2.70
CA TYR A 101 -3.19 -6.74 2.13
C TYR A 101 -2.16 -6.03 3.01
N THR A 102 -1.21 -5.37 2.36
CA THR A 102 -0.35 -4.38 2.99
C THR A 102 -1.04 -3.03 2.92
N LEU A 103 -1.14 -2.34 4.06
CA LEU A 103 -1.73 -1.00 4.17
C LEU A 103 -0.68 0.06 3.88
N SER A 104 -1.13 1.13 3.24
CA SER A 104 -0.33 2.31 2.91
C SER A 104 -1.18 3.58 2.98
N THR A 105 -0.59 4.71 2.64
CA THR A 105 -1.27 6.01 2.63
C THR A 105 -2.21 6.10 1.43
N PRO A 106 -3.55 6.23 1.62
CA PRO A 106 -4.47 6.47 0.52
C PRO A 106 -4.20 7.82 -0.16
N VAL A 107 -4.60 7.95 -1.41
CA VAL A 107 -4.61 9.25 -2.12
C VAL A 107 -5.90 10.02 -1.83
N PHE A 108 -6.98 9.31 -1.56
CA PHE A 108 -8.31 9.86 -1.35
C PHE A 108 -8.63 10.03 0.13
N ASP A 109 -9.45 11.03 0.49
CA ASP A 109 -9.94 11.21 1.85
C ASP A 109 -11.04 10.19 2.19
N LYS A 110 -11.77 9.73 1.17
CA LYS A 110 -12.78 8.69 1.33
C LYS A 110 -12.86 7.80 0.11
N VAL A 111 -12.89 6.49 0.38
CA VAL A 111 -13.15 5.45 -0.62
C VAL A 111 -14.34 4.62 -0.17
N THR A 112 -15.29 4.39 -1.05
CA THR A 112 -16.41 3.47 -0.81
C THR A 112 -16.40 2.37 -1.84
N ILE A 113 -16.24 1.14 -1.39
CA ILE A 113 -16.27 -0.06 -2.22
C ILE A 113 -17.63 -0.73 -2.02
N LYS A 114 -18.42 -0.83 -3.09
CA LYS A 114 -19.69 -1.54 -3.07
C LYS A 114 -19.45 -3.04 -3.02
N LEU A 115 -20.12 -3.71 -2.12
CA LEU A 115 -20.04 -5.16 -1.93
C LEU A 115 -21.40 -5.80 -2.25
N ASP A 116 -21.37 -7.08 -2.61
CA ASP A 116 -22.60 -7.86 -2.73
C ASP A 116 -23.02 -8.39 -1.34
N PRO A 117 -24.16 -7.94 -0.78
CA PRO A 117 -24.61 -8.34 0.55
C PRO A 117 -24.84 -9.85 0.69
N LYS A 118 -25.13 -10.52 -0.43
CA LYS A 118 -25.33 -11.98 -0.45
C LYS A 118 -24.07 -12.75 -0.04
N TYR A 119 -22.90 -12.23 -0.41
CA TYR A 119 -21.62 -12.88 -0.13
C TYR A 119 -20.94 -12.33 1.12
N TRP A 120 -21.07 -11.03 1.37
CA TRP A 120 -20.30 -10.32 2.39
C TRP A 120 -21.12 -9.92 3.63
N GLY A 121 -22.47 -10.12 3.59
CA GLY A 121 -23.35 -9.72 4.68
C GLY A 121 -23.47 -8.21 4.87
N ARG A 122 -22.93 -7.42 3.93
CA ARG A 122 -22.95 -5.95 3.89
C ARG A 122 -22.87 -5.45 2.46
N ASP A 123 -23.31 -4.23 2.25
CA ASP A 123 -23.41 -3.59 0.94
C ASP A 123 -22.17 -2.74 0.57
N GLN A 124 -21.33 -2.40 1.55
CA GLN A 124 -20.15 -1.56 1.32
C GLN A 124 -19.04 -1.77 2.34
N LEU A 125 -17.83 -1.42 1.92
CA LEU A 125 -16.66 -1.17 2.73
C LEU A 125 -16.26 0.31 2.56
N VAL A 126 -16.01 1.02 3.65
CA VAL A 126 -15.60 2.41 3.63
C VAL A 126 -14.19 2.55 4.18
N ILE A 127 -13.33 3.29 3.48
CA ILE A 127 -12.01 3.71 3.96
C ILE A 127 -12.07 5.22 4.11
N GLU A 128 -11.84 5.72 5.31
CA GLU A 128 -11.81 7.14 5.62
C GLU A 128 -10.40 7.54 6.07
N THR A 129 -10.00 8.74 5.68
CA THR A 129 -8.64 9.23 5.89
C THR A 129 -8.72 10.63 6.47
N GLU A 130 -8.27 10.78 7.71
CA GLU A 130 -8.12 12.09 8.34
C GLU A 130 -6.67 12.55 8.23
N ARG A 131 -6.43 13.57 7.41
CA ARG A 131 -5.10 14.16 7.23
C ARG A 131 -5.11 15.66 7.49
N PRO A 132 -4.11 16.21 8.20
CA PRO A 132 -4.01 17.64 8.47
C PRO A 132 -3.68 18.48 7.23
N SER A 133 -2.99 17.90 6.26
CA SER A 133 -2.64 18.54 4.99
C SER A 133 -2.46 17.49 3.87
N ALA A 134 -2.45 17.95 2.62
CA ALA A 134 -2.21 17.10 1.46
C ALA A 134 -0.80 16.48 1.46
N GLU A 135 0.16 17.11 2.16
CA GLU A 135 1.53 16.63 2.30
C GLU A 135 1.71 15.60 3.43
N SER A 136 0.66 15.29 4.19
CA SER A 136 0.73 14.27 5.24
C SER A 136 0.90 12.89 4.66
N LEU A 137 2.13 12.34 4.76
CA LEU A 137 2.51 11.07 4.13
C LEU A 137 2.36 9.86 5.03
N TYR A 138 2.55 10.04 6.34
CA TYR A 138 2.74 8.92 7.25
C TYR A 138 1.52 8.67 8.11
N ILE A 139 1.06 7.44 8.14
CA ILE A 139 -0.05 7.00 8.98
C ILE A 139 0.42 6.95 10.43
N ARG A 140 -0.25 7.70 11.31
CA ARG A 140 -0.04 7.69 12.75
C ARG A 140 -0.91 6.67 13.46
N GLU A 141 -2.19 6.63 13.10
CA GLU A 141 -3.17 5.75 13.72
C GLU A 141 -3.99 5.05 12.64
N MET A 142 -4.40 3.85 12.94
CA MET A 142 -5.31 3.07 12.10
C MET A 142 -6.37 2.43 12.96
N GLU A 143 -7.58 2.38 12.44
CA GLU A 143 -8.67 1.64 13.03
C GLU A 143 -9.31 0.73 11.98
N LEU A 144 -9.75 -0.44 12.40
CA LEU A 144 -10.44 -1.40 11.57
C LEU A 144 -11.69 -1.87 12.31
N GLY A 145 -12.87 -1.52 11.80
CA GLY A 145 -14.13 -1.81 12.46
C GLY A 145 -14.23 -1.21 13.87
N GLY A 146 -13.72 0.03 14.06
CA GLY A 146 -13.70 0.74 15.34
C GLY A 146 -12.69 0.20 16.36
N LYS A 147 -11.74 -0.66 15.94
CA LYS A 147 -10.68 -1.18 16.80
C LYS A 147 -9.32 -0.70 16.33
N LYS A 148 -8.49 -0.21 17.24
CA LYS A 148 -7.12 0.21 16.93
C LYS A 148 -6.33 -0.93 16.30
N LEU A 149 -5.65 -0.61 15.20
CA LEU A 149 -4.80 -1.52 14.45
C LEU A 149 -3.34 -1.07 14.59
N SER A 150 -2.45 -1.97 15.06
CA SER A 150 -1.02 -1.67 15.26
C SER A 150 -0.10 -2.34 14.25
N ARG A 151 -0.66 -2.85 13.15
CA ARG A 151 0.07 -3.55 12.08
C ARG A 151 -0.40 -3.07 10.71
N TYR A 152 0.52 -3.04 9.77
CA TYR A 152 0.27 -2.61 8.39
C TYR A 152 -0.10 -3.76 7.44
N ARG A 153 -0.49 -4.89 7.98
CA ARG A 153 -0.96 -6.04 7.20
C ARG A 153 -2.21 -6.64 7.80
N ILE A 154 -3.25 -6.77 6.98
CA ILE A 154 -4.56 -7.31 7.36
C ILE A 154 -4.99 -8.39 6.39
N THR A 155 -5.81 -9.32 6.83
CA THR A 155 -6.39 -10.33 5.94
C THR A 155 -7.57 -9.77 5.16
N HIS A 156 -7.89 -10.41 4.05
CA HIS A 156 -9.10 -10.10 3.28
C HIS A 156 -10.35 -10.21 4.14
N GLU A 157 -10.45 -11.26 4.94
CA GLU A 157 -11.58 -11.49 5.84
C GLU A 157 -11.73 -10.36 6.85
N GLU A 158 -10.65 -9.93 7.51
CA GLU A 158 -10.66 -8.81 8.45
C GLU A 158 -11.16 -7.53 7.77
N LEU A 159 -10.67 -7.23 6.56
CA LEU A 159 -11.05 -6.03 5.83
C LEU A 159 -12.54 -6.03 5.48
N VAL A 160 -13.05 -7.12 4.89
CA VAL A 160 -14.45 -7.16 4.46
C VAL A 160 -15.44 -7.30 5.61
N GLN A 161 -15.04 -7.91 6.73
CA GLN A 161 -15.90 -8.03 7.91
C GLN A 161 -15.93 -6.75 8.77
N SER A 162 -14.90 -5.92 8.71
CA SER A 162 -14.85 -4.68 9.52
C SER A 162 -15.89 -3.64 9.10
N GLY A 163 -16.12 -3.51 7.79
CA GLY A 163 -17.00 -2.49 7.20
C GLY A 163 -16.37 -1.10 7.07
N ASN A 164 -15.49 -0.72 7.99
CA ASN A 164 -14.79 0.56 7.97
C ASN A 164 -13.30 0.36 8.27
N CYS A 165 -12.47 1.12 7.58
CA CYS A 165 -11.06 1.26 7.84
C CYS A 165 -10.71 2.75 7.93
N ASP A 166 -10.31 3.20 9.10
CA ASP A 166 -10.04 4.62 9.35
C ASP A 166 -8.53 4.83 9.52
N LEU A 167 -8.00 5.82 8.82
CA LEU A 167 -6.57 6.13 8.79
C LEU A 167 -6.33 7.58 9.21
N GLY A 168 -5.62 7.76 10.33
CA GLY A 168 -5.21 9.06 10.84
C GLY A 168 -3.74 9.37 10.56
N PHE A 169 -3.41 10.62 10.25
CA PHE A 169 -2.07 11.08 9.86
C PHE A 169 -1.48 12.10 10.83
N ASP A 170 -0.15 12.16 10.90
CA ASP A 170 0.55 13.16 11.67
C ASP A 170 0.56 14.54 11.00
N ARG A 171 0.56 15.58 11.85
CA ARG A 171 0.68 16.96 11.39
C ARG A 171 2.09 17.38 11.03
N TYR A 172 3.11 16.58 11.40
CA TYR A 172 4.52 16.91 11.24
C TYR A 172 5.36 15.69 10.88
N CYS A 173 5.97 15.70 9.75
CA CYS A 173 7.27 15.09 9.45
C CYS A 173 8.03 16.03 8.53
#